data_762eb44aa6b574fd3f4ce671f731e883
#
_entry.id   762eb44aa6b574fd3f4ce671f731e883
#
_cell.length_a   1.000
_cell.length_b   1.000
_cell.length_c   1.000
_cell.angle_alpha   90.00
_cell.angle_beta   90.00
_cell.angle_gamma   90.00
#
_symmetry.space_group_name_H-M   'P 1'
#
loop_
_entity.id
_entity.type
_entity.pdbx_description
1 polymer ?
#
loop_
_entity_poly.entity_id
_entity_poly.type
_entity_poly.pdbx_seq_one_letter_code
_entity_poly.pdbx_strand_id
1 'polypeptide(L)'
;EVASRFHTQYGQRQLRVTVQPFFATELLLPKLSSFIREYPDININIDTEDQSAEKHPAQADVSIRLFRTAPKNLDVQELFRLRLCTACSPGLLKQHPGIENGSLEGLPLIVHSKRPNAWRDWSRSAGPELSDPSSVIRLETMISVARAAEQGLGVALVPLQLSETWFRAGTLVRLSDHYLETADSYFLVAREGDGQRAEVHAFRRWILQEFGEA
;
A
#
# COMPACT_ATOMS: atom_id res chain seq x y z
N GLU A 1 -25.65 15.69 -20.04
CA GLU A 1 -25.98 15.33 -21.44
C GLU A 1 -24.75 14.85 -22.24
N VAL A 2 -23.57 15.39 -22.03
CA VAL A 2 -22.34 14.95 -22.74
C VAL A 2 -21.89 13.56 -22.27
N ALA A 3 -21.94 13.27 -20.97
CA ALA A 3 -21.60 11.95 -20.42
C ALA A 3 -22.54 10.83 -20.89
N SER A 4 -23.83 11.15 -21.08
CA SER A 4 -24.83 10.18 -21.56
C SER A 4 -24.65 9.77 -23.02
N ARG A 5 -24.08 10.62 -23.86
CA ARG A 5 -23.81 10.32 -25.27
C ARG A 5 -22.61 9.41 -25.49
N PHE A 6 -21.64 9.41 -24.59
CA PHE A 6 -20.52 8.46 -24.63
C PHE A 6 -20.95 7.02 -24.30
N HIS A 7 -22.00 6.84 -23.49
CA HIS A 7 -22.52 5.51 -23.14
C HIS A 7 -23.21 4.75 -24.29
N THR A 8 -23.67 5.43 -25.31
CA THR A 8 -24.53 4.81 -26.34
C THR A 8 -23.77 4.37 -27.60
N GLN A 9 -22.51 4.77 -27.76
CA GLN A 9 -21.79 4.54 -29.03
C GLN A 9 -20.81 3.37 -29.04
N TYR A 10 -20.41 2.89 -27.84
CA TYR A 10 -19.57 1.70 -27.69
C TYR A 10 -20.08 0.92 -26.50
N GLY A 11 -20.42 -0.35 -26.69
CA GLY A 11 -20.79 -1.28 -25.62
C GLY A 11 -19.61 -1.56 -24.67
N GLN A 12 -19.05 -0.50 -24.09
CA GLN A 12 -17.88 -0.57 -23.22
C GLN A 12 -18.26 -1.23 -21.88
N ARG A 13 -17.47 -2.21 -21.49
CA ARG A 13 -17.62 -2.87 -20.21
C ARG A 13 -17.20 -1.91 -19.09
N GLN A 14 -17.98 -1.88 -18.03
CA GLN A 14 -17.69 -1.06 -16.87
C GLN A 14 -17.07 -1.90 -15.75
N LEU A 15 -15.95 -1.47 -15.22
CA LEU A 15 -15.29 -2.11 -14.09
C LEU A 15 -15.13 -1.10 -12.95
N ARG A 16 -15.74 -1.40 -11.80
CA ARG A 16 -15.61 -0.60 -10.57
C ARG A 16 -14.65 -1.26 -9.61
N VAL A 17 -13.55 -0.56 -9.32
CA VAL A 17 -12.47 -1.04 -8.45
C VAL A 17 -12.38 -0.14 -7.23
N THR A 18 -12.39 -0.72 -6.03
CA THR A 18 -12.13 0.03 -4.80
C THR A 18 -10.78 -0.36 -4.22
N VAL A 19 -9.96 0.63 -3.91
CA VAL A 19 -8.56 0.45 -3.49
C VAL A 19 -8.24 1.37 -2.32
N GLN A 20 -7.34 0.95 -1.43
CA GLN A 20 -6.81 1.88 -0.43
C GLN A 20 -5.97 2.98 -1.09
N PRO A 21 -6.06 4.25 -0.62
CA PRO A 21 -5.41 5.40 -1.27
C PRO A 21 -3.92 5.19 -1.53
N PHE A 22 -3.17 4.69 -0.58
CA PHE A 22 -1.72 4.50 -0.71
C PHE A 22 -1.37 3.47 -1.80
N PHE A 23 -2.08 2.34 -1.85
CA PHE A 23 -1.90 1.35 -2.93
C PHE A 23 -2.29 1.95 -4.29
N ALA A 24 -3.40 2.69 -4.33
CA ALA A 24 -3.87 3.31 -5.56
C ALA A 24 -2.81 4.26 -6.15
N THR A 25 -2.29 5.19 -5.35
CA THR A 25 -1.36 6.24 -5.82
C THR A 25 0.03 5.71 -6.13
N GLU A 26 0.58 4.82 -5.32
CA GLU A 26 1.97 4.41 -5.44
C GLU A 26 2.19 3.14 -6.29
N LEU A 27 1.19 2.27 -6.36
CA LEU A 27 1.31 1.02 -7.10
C LEU A 27 0.39 0.93 -8.33
N LEU A 28 -0.91 1.19 -8.16
CA LEU A 28 -1.89 0.95 -9.21
C LEU A 28 -1.80 1.99 -10.34
N LEU A 29 -1.92 3.28 -10.02
CA LEU A 29 -1.96 4.35 -11.02
C LEU A 29 -0.70 4.42 -11.89
N PRO A 30 0.54 4.25 -11.36
CA PRO A 30 1.73 4.27 -12.19
C PRO A 30 1.77 3.20 -13.27
N LYS A 31 1.08 2.08 -13.07
CA LYS A 31 1.03 0.95 -14.00
C LYS A 31 -0.26 0.86 -14.82
N LEU A 32 -1.29 1.63 -14.47
CA LEU A 32 -2.63 1.53 -15.04
C LEU A 32 -2.64 1.75 -16.56
N SER A 33 -1.70 2.52 -17.11
CA SER A 33 -1.58 2.75 -18.55
C SER A 33 -1.35 1.46 -19.36
N SER A 34 -0.72 0.43 -18.75
CA SER A 34 -0.55 -0.88 -19.41
C SER A 34 -1.88 -1.62 -19.51
N PHE A 35 -2.69 -1.58 -18.44
CA PHE A 35 -4.04 -2.14 -18.45
C PHE A 35 -4.94 -1.51 -19.51
N ILE A 36 -4.96 -0.16 -19.58
CA ILE A 36 -5.78 0.57 -20.55
C ILE A 36 -5.38 0.25 -21.99
N ARG A 37 -4.09 0.05 -22.27
CA ARG A 37 -3.61 -0.35 -23.60
C ARG A 37 -3.98 -1.79 -23.96
N GLU A 38 -3.93 -2.69 -22.99
CA GLU A 38 -4.24 -4.11 -23.20
C GLU A 38 -5.75 -4.35 -23.33
N TYR A 39 -6.56 -3.54 -22.62
CA TYR A 39 -8.03 -3.67 -22.59
C TYR A 39 -8.75 -2.34 -22.90
N PRO A 40 -8.66 -1.83 -24.13
CA PRO A 40 -9.19 -0.51 -24.48
C PRO A 40 -10.72 -0.43 -24.47
N ASP A 41 -11.42 -1.56 -24.43
CA ASP A 41 -12.88 -1.67 -24.35
C ASP A 41 -13.41 -1.70 -22.90
N ILE A 42 -12.53 -1.64 -21.88
CA ILE A 42 -12.91 -1.61 -20.48
C ILE A 42 -12.77 -0.19 -19.92
N ASN A 43 -13.90 0.39 -19.50
CA ASN A 43 -13.92 1.61 -18.70
C ASN A 43 -13.72 1.27 -17.24
N ILE A 44 -12.62 1.72 -16.66
CA ILE A 44 -12.32 1.50 -15.25
C ILE A 44 -12.69 2.75 -14.43
N ASN A 45 -13.42 2.53 -13.34
CA ASN A 45 -13.69 3.51 -12.30
C ASN A 45 -12.98 3.08 -11.01
N ILE A 46 -12.11 3.94 -10.47
CA ILE A 46 -11.32 3.63 -9.28
C ILE A 46 -11.80 4.54 -8.15
N ASP A 47 -12.41 3.93 -7.15
CA ASP A 47 -12.78 4.58 -5.91
C ASP A 47 -11.73 4.30 -4.84
N THR A 48 -11.27 5.35 -4.14
CA THR A 48 -10.33 5.20 -3.05
C THR A 48 -11.01 5.35 -1.71
N GLU A 49 -10.94 4.31 -0.89
CA GLU A 49 -11.47 4.32 0.48
C GLU A 49 -10.37 3.93 1.47
N ASP A 50 -10.18 4.77 2.47
CA ASP A 50 -9.24 4.52 3.58
C ASP A 50 -9.89 3.73 4.73
N GLN A 51 -11.19 3.54 4.69
CA GLN A 51 -11.87 2.77 5.71
C GLN A 51 -11.35 1.34 5.70
N SER A 52 -10.97 0.87 6.86
CA SER A 52 -10.65 -0.53 7.17
C SER A 52 -11.92 -1.37 7.00
N ALA A 53 -12.40 -1.43 5.78
CA ALA A 53 -13.49 -2.30 5.45
C ALA A 53 -12.94 -3.71 5.42
N GLU A 54 -13.12 -4.46 6.50
CA GLU A 54 -13.03 -5.92 6.52
C GLU A 54 -13.98 -6.56 5.50
N LYS A 55 -14.62 -5.75 4.64
CA LYS A 55 -15.65 -6.18 3.71
C LYS A 55 -15.39 -5.63 2.32
N HIS A 56 -15.64 -6.48 1.35
CA HIS A 56 -15.73 -6.05 -0.04
C HIS A 56 -16.92 -5.09 -0.21
N PRO A 57 -16.72 -3.85 -0.75
CA PRO A 57 -17.81 -2.89 -0.92
C PRO A 57 -18.89 -3.42 -1.86
N ALA A 58 -20.16 -3.24 -1.49
CA ALA A 58 -21.28 -3.74 -2.29
C ALA A 58 -21.33 -3.18 -3.72
N GLN A 59 -20.79 -1.99 -3.92
CA GLN A 59 -20.78 -1.29 -5.22
C GLN A 59 -19.55 -1.61 -6.07
N ALA A 60 -18.50 -2.23 -5.49
CA ALA A 60 -17.31 -2.61 -6.21
C ALA A 60 -17.50 -3.93 -6.93
N ASP A 61 -16.96 -4.05 -8.13
CA ASP A 61 -16.82 -5.34 -8.83
C ASP A 61 -15.59 -6.08 -8.30
N VAL A 62 -14.51 -5.33 -8.02
CA VAL A 62 -13.26 -5.81 -7.47
C VAL A 62 -12.77 -4.84 -6.39
N SER A 63 -12.11 -5.33 -5.35
CA SER A 63 -11.40 -4.47 -4.40
C SER A 63 -10.00 -4.99 -4.09
N ILE A 64 -9.08 -4.06 -3.77
CA ILE A 64 -7.74 -4.38 -3.26
C ILE A 64 -7.70 -3.93 -1.81
N ARG A 65 -7.51 -4.89 -0.90
CA ARG A 65 -7.66 -4.69 0.54
C ARG A 65 -6.55 -5.36 1.33
N LEU A 66 -6.26 -4.79 2.49
CA LEU A 66 -5.31 -5.32 3.44
C LEU A 66 -6.06 -6.10 4.54
N PHE A 67 -5.76 -7.39 4.66
CA PHE A 67 -6.35 -8.27 5.66
C PHE A 67 -5.28 -9.07 6.40
N ARG A 68 -5.56 -9.38 7.66
CA ARG A 68 -4.78 -10.36 8.42
C ARG A 68 -5.15 -11.80 8.06
N THR A 69 -6.42 -12.02 7.80
CA THR A 69 -6.98 -13.31 7.41
C THR A 69 -7.88 -13.10 6.21
N ALA A 70 -7.71 -13.91 5.18
CA ALA A 70 -8.55 -13.84 3.98
C ALA A 70 -10.04 -13.95 4.35
N PRO A 71 -10.90 -13.05 3.85
CA PRO A 71 -12.33 -13.11 4.13
C PRO A 71 -12.94 -14.39 3.55
N LYS A 72 -13.94 -14.93 4.27
CA LYS A 72 -14.71 -16.10 3.82
C LYS A 72 -15.86 -15.66 2.91
N ASN A 73 -16.30 -16.57 2.05
CA ASN A 73 -17.43 -16.37 1.12
C ASN A 73 -17.20 -15.25 0.08
N LEU A 74 -15.94 -15.03 -0.28
CA LEU A 74 -15.50 -14.15 -1.35
C LEU A 74 -14.44 -14.87 -2.18
N ASP A 75 -14.31 -14.50 -3.41
CA ASP A 75 -13.18 -14.91 -4.26
C ASP A 75 -11.99 -14.01 -3.95
N VAL A 76 -10.99 -14.57 -3.28
CA VAL A 76 -9.83 -13.83 -2.78
C VAL A 76 -8.54 -14.41 -3.34
N GLN A 77 -7.62 -13.52 -3.68
CA GLN A 77 -6.29 -13.88 -4.12
C GLN A 77 -5.27 -12.98 -3.45
N GLU A 78 -4.30 -13.58 -2.78
CA GLU A 78 -3.20 -12.86 -2.15
C GLU A 78 -2.30 -12.26 -3.23
N LEU A 79 -1.97 -10.98 -3.08
CA LEU A 79 -1.04 -10.27 -3.95
C LEU A 79 0.37 -10.31 -3.36
N PHE A 80 0.52 -9.83 -2.15
CA PHE A 80 1.77 -9.88 -1.40
C PHE A 80 1.55 -9.60 0.09
N ARG A 81 2.48 -10.09 0.90
CA ARG A 81 2.52 -9.80 2.33
C ARG A 81 3.09 -8.42 2.60
N LEU A 82 2.45 -7.68 3.51
CA LEU A 82 2.92 -6.35 3.91
C LEU A 82 4.22 -6.46 4.70
N ARG A 83 5.27 -5.82 4.20
CA ARG A 83 6.57 -5.68 4.85
C ARG A 83 6.81 -4.23 5.24
N LEU A 84 7.29 -4.00 6.47
CA LEU A 84 7.61 -2.66 6.97
C LEU A 84 9.12 -2.53 7.13
N CYS A 85 9.71 -1.47 6.60
CA CYS A 85 11.12 -1.14 6.75
C CYS A 85 11.30 0.22 7.41
N THR A 86 12.44 0.42 8.05
CA THR A 86 12.80 1.71 8.62
C THR A 86 13.23 2.68 7.55
N ALA A 87 12.70 3.91 7.61
CA ALA A 87 13.01 4.95 6.64
C ALA A 87 12.96 6.36 7.27
N CYS A 88 13.70 7.27 6.70
CA CYS A 88 13.63 8.70 7.00
C CYS A 88 13.97 9.55 5.77
N SER A 89 13.87 10.88 5.89
CA SER A 89 14.34 11.78 4.83
C SER A 89 15.87 11.82 4.76
N PRO A 90 16.44 12.12 3.57
CA PRO A 90 17.88 12.35 3.43
C PRO A 90 18.41 13.48 4.31
N GLY A 91 17.56 14.50 4.57
CA GLY A 91 17.90 15.62 5.46
C GLY A 91 18.13 15.18 6.89
N LEU A 92 17.22 14.35 7.43
CA LEU A 92 17.35 13.80 8.79
C LEU A 92 18.59 12.90 8.91
N LEU A 93 18.84 12.07 7.91
CA LEU A 93 20.03 11.20 7.88
C LEU A 93 21.33 11.99 7.97
N LYS A 94 21.45 13.09 7.21
CA LYS A 94 22.62 13.98 7.25
C LYS A 94 22.82 14.67 8.60
N GLN A 95 21.74 15.00 9.31
CA GLN A 95 21.78 15.65 10.62
C GLN A 95 22.17 14.67 11.75
N HIS A 96 21.95 13.37 11.53
CA HIS A 96 22.16 12.33 12.52
C HIS A 96 22.99 11.16 11.94
N PRO A 97 24.31 11.32 11.79
CA PRO A 97 25.17 10.29 11.18
C PRO A 97 25.14 8.93 11.89
N GLY A 98 24.75 8.90 13.17
CA GLY A 98 24.59 7.66 13.94
C GLY A 98 23.54 6.69 13.38
N ILE A 99 22.60 7.20 12.58
CA ILE A 99 21.56 6.40 11.92
C ILE A 99 22.18 5.38 10.95
N GLU A 100 23.24 5.74 10.24
CA GLU A 100 23.94 4.85 9.30
C GLU A 100 24.52 3.60 9.99
N ASN A 101 24.80 3.70 11.29
CA ASN A 101 25.27 2.60 12.13
C ASN A 101 24.11 1.85 12.81
N GLY A 102 22.86 2.13 12.44
CA GLY A 102 21.66 1.51 13.01
C GLY A 102 21.16 2.08 14.32
N SER A 103 21.79 3.15 14.85
CA SER A 103 21.33 3.81 16.07
C SER A 103 20.12 4.69 15.79
N LEU A 104 19.04 4.46 16.51
CA LEU A 104 17.85 5.32 16.53
C LEU A 104 17.72 6.15 17.81
N GLU A 105 18.78 6.18 18.61
CA GLU A 105 18.81 6.87 19.90
C GLU A 105 18.57 8.37 19.74
N GLY A 106 17.66 8.89 20.57
CA GLY A 106 17.34 10.31 20.60
C GLY A 106 16.64 10.87 19.36
N LEU A 107 16.23 10.02 18.42
CA LEU A 107 15.50 10.45 17.23
C LEU A 107 13.99 10.51 17.49
N PRO A 108 13.27 11.43 16.80
CA PRO A 108 11.82 11.37 16.78
C PRO A 108 11.35 10.08 16.06
N LEU A 109 10.39 9.36 16.66
CA LEU A 109 9.76 8.20 16.02
C LEU A 109 8.35 8.54 15.54
N ILE A 110 8.02 8.06 14.35
CA ILE A 110 6.67 8.13 13.78
C ILE A 110 6.02 6.77 13.93
N VAL A 111 4.85 6.76 14.57
CA VAL A 111 4.11 5.55 14.94
C VAL A 111 2.76 5.54 14.26
N HIS A 112 2.44 4.43 13.61
CA HIS A 112 1.10 4.18 13.10
C HIS A 112 0.17 3.79 14.25
N SER A 113 -0.87 4.60 14.54
CA SER A 113 -1.74 4.44 15.71
C SER A 113 -2.42 3.07 15.80
N LYS A 114 -2.79 2.49 14.64
CA LYS A 114 -3.41 1.16 14.57
C LYS A 114 -2.38 0.00 14.65
N ARG A 115 -1.08 0.32 14.71
CA ARG A 115 0.03 -0.64 14.85
C ARG A 115 0.99 -0.24 15.96
N PRO A 116 0.49 -0.07 17.20
CA PRO A 116 1.29 0.51 18.29
C PRO A 116 2.52 -0.33 18.67
N ASN A 117 2.49 -1.61 18.33
CA ASN A 117 3.57 -2.55 18.66
C ASN A 117 4.60 -2.74 17.51
N ALA A 118 4.37 -2.15 16.32
CA ALA A 118 5.20 -2.42 15.15
C ALA A 118 6.69 -2.14 15.38
N TRP A 119 7.03 -1.05 16.06
CA TRP A 119 8.41 -0.72 16.43
C TRP A 119 9.04 -1.75 17.35
N ARG A 120 8.32 -2.21 18.36
CA ARG A 120 8.78 -3.26 19.28
C ARG A 120 8.99 -4.60 18.55
N ASP A 121 8.07 -4.94 17.65
CA ASP A 121 8.15 -6.18 16.88
C ASP A 121 9.32 -6.11 15.87
N TRP A 122 9.54 -4.95 15.24
CA TRP A 122 10.68 -4.71 14.38
C TRP A 122 12.00 -4.84 15.15
N SER A 123 12.14 -4.19 16.30
CA SER A 123 13.32 -4.26 17.14
C SER A 123 13.64 -5.70 17.57
N ARG A 124 12.64 -6.47 17.98
CA ARG A 124 12.82 -7.88 18.33
C ARG A 124 13.28 -8.75 17.17
N SER A 125 12.86 -8.44 15.95
CA SER A 125 13.25 -9.19 14.76
C SER A 125 14.60 -8.75 14.19
N ALA A 126 14.97 -7.48 14.32
CA ALA A 126 16.24 -6.90 13.82
C ALA A 126 17.42 -7.03 14.79
N GLY A 127 17.12 -7.22 16.09
CA GLY A 127 18.14 -7.35 17.13
C GLY A 127 18.56 -6.07 17.86
N PRO A 128 18.51 -4.84 17.29
CA PRO A 128 18.83 -3.65 18.07
C PRO A 128 17.72 -3.33 19.08
N GLU A 129 18.12 -2.99 20.29
CA GLU A 129 17.19 -2.42 21.26
C GLU A 129 16.74 -1.03 20.80
N LEU A 130 15.44 -0.76 20.93
CA LEU A 130 14.93 0.58 20.77
C LEU A 130 15.28 1.38 22.02
N SER A 131 16.09 2.42 21.83
CA SER A 131 16.32 3.44 22.85
C SER A 131 15.08 4.35 22.97
N ASP A 132 14.98 5.08 24.06
CA ASP A 132 13.90 6.05 24.24
C ASP A 132 13.97 7.13 23.16
N PRO A 133 12.88 7.34 22.40
CA PRO A 133 12.86 8.38 21.37
C PRO A 133 12.81 9.77 21.99
N SER A 134 13.36 10.77 21.30
CA SER A 134 13.25 12.18 21.74
C SER A 134 11.79 12.68 21.73
N SER A 135 10.99 12.16 20.83
CA SER A 135 9.55 12.42 20.71
C SER A 135 8.84 11.34 19.91
N VAL A 136 7.51 11.29 20.01
CA VAL A 136 6.69 10.34 19.28
C VAL A 136 5.55 11.08 18.58
N ILE A 137 5.49 10.92 17.25
CA ILE A 137 4.38 11.40 16.42
C ILE A 137 3.48 10.22 16.09
N ARG A 138 2.17 10.31 16.35
CA ARG A 138 1.19 9.27 16.07
C ARG A 138 0.28 9.67 14.92
N LEU A 139 0.21 8.82 13.90
CA LEU A 139 -0.60 9.04 12.70
C LEU A 139 -1.45 7.78 12.39
N GLU A 140 -2.61 7.98 11.80
CA GLU A 140 -3.60 6.90 11.63
C GLU A 140 -3.46 6.13 10.33
N THR A 141 -2.82 6.69 9.31
CA THR A 141 -2.69 6.07 8.00
C THR A 141 -1.23 5.82 7.61
N MET A 142 -0.98 4.74 6.88
CA MET A 142 0.37 4.41 6.43
C MET A 142 0.95 5.49 5.51
N ILE A 143 0.12 6.10 4.66
CA ILE A 143 0.57 7.18 3.79
C ILE A 143 0.99 8.41 4.59
N SER A 144 0.25 8.77 5.65
CA SER A 144 0.63 9.89 6.53
C SER A 144 1.93 9.62 7.27
N VAL A 145 2.15 8.38 7.71
CA VAL A 145 3.40 7.94 8.35
C VAL A 145 4.58 8.10 7.39
N ALA A 146 4.44 7.63 6.16
CA ALA A 146 5.50 7.72 5.14
C ALA A 146 5.76 9.19 4.74
N ARG A 147 4.72 10.00 4.56
CA ARG A 147 4.85 11.45 4.27
C ARG A 147 5.52 12.20 5.40
N ALA A 148 5.21 11.92 6.65
CA ALA A 148 5.87 12.54 7.79
C ALA A 148 7.38 12.22 7.82
N ALA A 149 7.76 10.99 7.50
CA ALA A 149 9.16 10.60 7.39
C ALA A 149 9.86 11.32 6.21
N GLU A 150 9.21 11.43 5.06
CA GLU A 150 9.71 12.18 3.90
C GLU A 150 9.94 13.66 4.24
N GLN A 151 9.07 14.27 5.03
CA GLN A 151 9.20 15.65 5.49
C GLN A 151 10.26 15.85 6.61
N GLY A 152 10.94 14.79 7.02
CA GLY A 152 11.99 14.86 8.02
C GLY A 152 11.51 14.97 9.46
N LEU A 153 10.24 14.64 9.73
CA LEU A 153 9.66 14.72 11.08
C LEU A 153 10.15 13.62 12.03
N GLY A 154 10.81 12.59 11.50
CA GLY A 154 11.34 11.49 12.28
C GLY A 154 11.62 10.25 11.44
N VAL A 155 11.96 9.17 12.13
CA VAL A 155 12.12 7.84 11.54
C VAL A 155 10.79 7.09 11.61
N ALA A 156 10.42 6.41 10.54
CA ALA A 156 9.17 5.66 10.44
C ALA A 156 9.40 4.21 10.02
N LEU A 157 8.44 3.35 10.38
CA LEU A 157 8.23 2.07 9.72
C LEU A 157 7.25 2.27 8.58
N VAL A 158 7.75 2.18 7.34
CA VAL A 158 6.96 2.41 6.12
C VAL A 158 6.75 1.12 5.35
N PRO A 159 5.63 0.97 4.61
CA PRO A 159 5.42 -0.18 3.74
C PRO A 159 6.48 -0.24 2.65
N LEU A 160 7.29 -1.30 2.63
CA LEU A 160 8.42 -1.45 1.71
C LEU A 160 7.96 -1.37 0.24
N GLN A 161 6.96 -2.17 -0.13
CA GLN A 161 6.48 -2.25 -1.51
C GLN A 161 5.81 -0.95 -1.98
N LEU A 162 5.07 -0.27 -1.10
CA LEU A 162 4.36 0.97 -1.43
C LEU A 162 5.27 2.20 -1.44
N SER A 163 6.44 2.12 -0.82
CA SER A 163 7.39 3.25 -0.71
C SER A 163 8.52 3.17 -1.74
N GLU A 164 8.51 2.20 -2.62
CA GLU A 164 9.57 1.94 -3.59
C GLU A 164 9.83 3.14 -4.53
N THR A 165 8.76 3.82 -4.97
CA THR A 165 8.87 5.03 -5.81
C THR A 165 9.59 6.15 -5.10
N TRP A 166 9.39 6.30 -3.79
CA TRP A 166 10.02 7.33 -2.97
C TRP A 166 11.49 7.01 -2.67
N PHE A 167 11.83 5.72 -2.49
CA PHE A 167 13.21 5.27 -2.38
C PHE A 167 13.98 5.51 -3.67
N ARG A 168 13.39 5.19 -4.84
CA ARG A 168 14.00 5.47 -6.14
C ARG A 168 14.14 6.97 -6.45
N ALA A 169 13.18 7.77 -6.03
CA ALA A 169 13.23 9.22 -6.16
C ALA A 169 14.23 9.87 -5.18
N GLY A 170 14.70 9.13 -4.17
CA GLY A 170 15.60 9.63 -3.14
C GLY A 170 14.95 10.59 -2.15
N THR A 171 13.62 10.64 -2.08
CA THR A 171 12.88 11.45 -1.11
C THR A 171 12.75 10.76 0.25
N LEU A 172 12.81 9.43 0.25
CA LEU A 172 13.03 8.61 1.44
C LEU A 172 14.31 7.77 1.29
N VAL A 173 14.96 7.51 2.40
CA VAL A 173 16.12 6.62 2.50
C VAL A 173 15.76 5.46 3.42
N ARG A 174 15.96 4.25 2.92
CA ARG A 174 15.84 3.02 3.71
C ARG A 174 17.08 2.89 4.61
N LEU A 175 16.87 2.66 5.91
CA LEU A 175 17.96 2.69 6.90
C LEU A 175 18.62 1.33 7.15
N SER A 176 17.98 0.24 6.77
CA SER A 176 18.56 -1.11 6.87
C SER A 176 17.90 -2.05 5.87
N ASP A 177 18.58 -3.17 5.57
CA ASP A 177 18.01 -4.23 4.72
C ASP A 177 16.97 -5.08 5.46
N HIS A 178 16.90 -4.93 6.78
CA HIS A 178 15.93 -5.62 7.60
C HIS A 178 14.53 -5.03 7.41
N TYR A 179 13.53 -5.88 7.36
CA TYR A 179 12.12 -5.51 7.37
C TYR A 179 11.33 -6.38 8.34
N LEU A 180 10.27 -5.80 8.89
CA LEU A 180 9.28 -6.53 9.67
C LEU A 180 8.23 -7.11 8.72
N GLU A 181 8.18 -8.42 8.60
CA GLU A 181 7.07 -9.08 7.93
C GLU A 181 5.86 -9.08 8.84
N THR A 182 4.77 -8.48 8.40
CA THR A 182 3.53 -8.41 9.19
C THR A 182 2.66 -9.65 8.96
N ALA A 183 1.63 -9.81 9.78
CA ALA A 183 0.61 -10.84 9.55
C ALA A 183 -0.44 -10.43 8.50
N ASP A 184 -0.34 -9.23 7.95
CA ASP A 184 -1.32 -8.69 7.02
C ASP A 184 -0.80 -8.82 5.58
N SER A 185 -1.69 -9.15 4.65
CA SER A 185 -1.41 -9.22 3.21
C SER A 185 -2.40 -8.38 2.43
N TYR A 186 -1.97 -7.86 1.28
CA TYR A 186 -2.87 -7.30 0.29
C TYR A 186 -3.53 -8.40 -0.50
N PHE A 187 -4.84 -8.31 -0.64
CA PHE A 187 -5.65 -9.25 -1.40
C PHE A 187 -6.43 -8.53 -2.49
N LEU A 188 -6.53 -9.19 -3.63
CA LEU A 188 -7.54 -8.91 -4.63
C LEU A 188 -8.80 -9.68 -4.23
N VAL A 189 -9.93 -8.98 -4.19
CA VAL A 189 -11.20 -9.50 -3.69
C VAL A 189 -12.31 -9.24 -4.68
N ALA A 190 -13.12 -10.25 -4.97
CA ALA A 190 -14.36 -10.13 -5.74
C ALA A 190 -15.44 -10.99 -5.09
N ARG A 191 -16.70 -10.78 -5.49
CA ARG A 191 -17.78 -11.69 -5.08
C ARG A 191 -17.64 -13.03 -5.79
N GLU A 192 -18.08 -14.10 -5.15
CA GLU A 192 -18.22 -15.41 -5.80
C GLU A 192 -19.10 -15.28 -7.05
N GLY A 193 -18.61 -15.77 -8.19
CA GLY A 193 -19.29 -15.69 -9.47
C GLY A 193 -18.96 -14.45 -10.31
N ASP A 194 -18.56 -13.34 -9.75
CA ASP A 194 -18.18 -12.14 -10.52
C ASP A 194 -16.89 -12.35 -11.34
N GLY A 195 -16.06 -13.30 -10.97
CA GLY A 195 -14.86 -13.70 -11.72
C GLY A 195 -15.15 -14.24 -13.13
N GLN A 196 -16.41 -14.61 -13.43
CA GLN A 196 -16.86 -15.02 -14.78
C GLN A 196 -17.03 -13.82 -15.73
N ARG A 197 -17.15 -12.61 -15.21
CA ARG A 197 -17.24 -11.40 -16.03
C ARG A 197 -15.89 -11.10 -16.66
N ALA A 198 -15.88 -10.87 -17.96
CA ALA A 198 -14.66 -10.72 -18.75
C ALA A 198 -13.77 -9.56 -18.26
N GLU A 199 -14.37 -8.43 -17.86
CA GLU A 199 -13.66 -7.27 -17.31
C GLU A 199 -13.03 -7.54 -15.95
N VAL A 200 -13.69 -8.31 -15.08
CA VAL A 200 -13.16 -8.74 -13.79
C VAL A 200 -12.00 -9.71 -13.99
N HIS A 201 -12.16 -10.68 -14.89
CA HIS A 201 -11.11 -11.63 -15.23
C HIS A 201 -9.88 -10.95 -15.84
N ALA A 202 -10.08 -9.97 -16.75
CA ALA A 202 -9.01 -9.20 -17.37
C ALA A 202 -8.21 -8.42 -16.32
N PHE A 203 -8.89 -7.71 -15.41
CA PHE A 203 -8.26 -6.95 -14.35
C PHE A 203 -7.52 -7.86 -13.36
N ARG A 204 -8.13 -8.99 -12.96
CA ARG A 204 -7.49 -9.99 -12.10
C ARG A 204 -6.18 -10.49 -12.72
N ARG A 205 -6.19 -10.90 -13.99
CA ARG A 205 -5.00 -11.39 -14.69
C ARG A 205 -3.90 -10.34 -14.69
N TRP A 206 -4.24 -9.10 -15.04
CA TRP A 206 -3.28 -8.00 -15.08
C TRP A 206 -2.71 -7.67 -13.68
N ILE A 207 -3.55 -7.57 -12.64
CA ILE A 207 -3.11 -7.29 -11.25
C ILE A 207 -2.14 -8.37 -10.76
N LEU A 208 -2.42 -9.64 -11.06
CA LEU A 208 -1.55 -10.72 -10.63
C LEU A 208 -0.21 -10.75 -11.35
N GLN A 209 -0.18 -10.37 -12.62
CA GLN A 209 1.06 -10.21 -13.36
C GLN A 209 1.90 -9.06 -12.83
N GLU A 210 1.26 -7.96 -12.40
CA GLU A 210 1.96 -6.76 -11.94
C GLU A 210 2.38 -6.82 -10.48
N PHE A 211 1.64 -7.50 -9.62
CA PHE A 211 1.80 -7.44 -8.17
C PHE A 211 1.75 -8.79 -7.45
N GLY A 212 1.41 -9.89 -8.11
CA GLY A 212 1.45 -11.21 -7.50
C GLY A 212 2.89 -11.62 -7.17
N GLU A 213 3.17 -12.02 -5.93
CA GLU A 213 4.42 -12.72 -5.59
C GLU A 213 4.34 -14.13 -6.21
N ALA A 214 5.39 -14.50 -6.98
CA ALA A 214 5.53 -15.81 -7.61
C ALA A 214 5.85 -16.91 -6.58
#